data_496337ea5576a37362f5edc770bc94bb
#
_entry.id   496337ea5576a37362f5edc770bc94bb
#
_cell.length_a   1.000
_cell.length_b   1.000
_cell.length_c   1.000
_cell.angle_alpha   90.00
_cell.angle_beta   90.00
_cell.angle_gamma   90.00
#
_symmetry.space_group_name_H-M   'P 1'
#
loop_
_entity.id
_entity.type
_entity.pdbx_description
1 polymer ?
#
loop_
_entity_poly.entity_id
_entity_poly.type
_entity_poly.pdbx_seq_one_letter_code
_entity_poly.pdbx_strand_id
1 'polypeptide(L)'
;MQYGFIIDNRKCIGCHACTVACKAEHEVPLGVNRTWVKYIEKGTYPNTSRHFSVMRCNHCEDAPCVEICPVTALYTRKDGIVDFDPRRCIGCKGCMQACPYDALYIDPDTHTAAKCNYCAHRVDIGLEPACVNVCPEHAIISGDMDDGSTEIAQLLAKEQVTVRKIEKDTKPRLYYIDGDEASLTPGETATSDNYMWSSQSDGVGHFARYIEERTAKADPEDMIRQLGGAGQDGQTGDGQNGDGGQASGFAQTGAGDRASNGAGKDAAARRVYDAPDKGVLWGNDVAAYVWTKAVSAGAFLLPFAASVFGYALDPVLAWAGCTVALTFLLATTILLVSDLTQPKRFLYVLLRPQWKSWLVLGGYALTLYGLALTLWAAAMWTGRTGAAEIIGWITAALAIITAVYTAFLFAQAKGRDFWQSPTLVLHMLLHAVLAGAAVFALVLLFGHPGETWSSFVRNTLIVAIVLNLLVIASEMLTPHPTADARKAVQAIVRGGYRGYFWVLGIAIGNLVPIVLAWIGGDAMLAAAGAGVLIGLYATEYVWVRAPQDIPLS
;
A
#
# COMPACT_ATOMS: atom_id res chain seq x y z
N MET A 1 18.40 -13.59 -25.45
CA MET A 1 17.48 -12.49 -25.83
C MET A 1 16.89 -11.90 -24.57
N GLN A 2 17.23 -10.65 -24.28
CA GLN A 2 16.78 -9.91 -23.09
C GLN A 2 16.44 -8.48 -23.48
N TYR A 3 15.17 -8.15 -23.54
CA TYR A 3 14.71 -6.81 -23.89
C TYR A 3 14.90 -5.80 -22.76
N GLY A 4 15.37 -4.60 -23.12
CA GLY A 4 15.55 -3.47 -22.20
C GLY A 4 15.26 -2.13 -22.87
N PHE A 5 15.26 -1.07 -22.07
CA PHE A 5 15.14 0.32 -22.54
C PHE A 5 16.33 1.15 -22.08
N ILE A 6 16.72 2.11 -22.91
CA ILE A 6 17.55 3.25 -22.52
C ILE A 6 16.75 4.54 -22.72
N ILE A 7 16.86 5.44 -21.75
CA ILE A 7 16.39 6.83 -21.87
C ILE A 7 17.62 7.73 -21.93
N ASP A 8 17.86 8.37 -23.06
CA ASP A 8 18.90 9.39 -23.19
C ASP A 8 18.33 10.75 -22.77
N ASN A 9 18.62 11.16 -21.53
CA ASN A 9 18.11 12.41 -20.99
C ASN A 9 18.68 13.65 -21.68
N ARG A 10 19.83 13.53 -22.39
CA ARG A 10 20.42 14.62 -23.19
C ARG A 10 19.53 15.00 -24.38
N LYS A 11 18.78 14.03 -24.88
CA LYS A 11 17.91 14.18 -26.07
C LYS A 11 16.44 14.41 -25.72
N CYS A 12 16.01 14.03 -24.52
CA CYS A 12 14.59 14.13 -24.14
C CYS A 12 14.16 15.59 -23.99
N ILE A 13 13.13 15.99 -24.74
CA ILE A 13 12.55 17.34 -24.73
C ILE A 13 11.24 17.44 -23.94
N GLY A 14 10.78 16.35 -23.31
CA GLY A 14 9.57 16.33 -22.49
C GLY A 14 8.25 16.47 -23.26
N CYS A 15 8.21 16.15 -24.56
CA CYS A 15 7.07 16.41 -25.44
C CYS A 15 5.81 15.54 -25.18
N HIS A 16 5.88 14.54 -24.31
CA HIS A 16 4.82 13.57 -24.04
C HIS A 16 4.37 12.67 -25.20
N ALA A 17 5.00 12.74 -26.39
CA ALA A 17 4.63 11.89 -27.51
C ALA A 17 4.61 10.39 -27.12
N CYS A 18 5.58 9.94 -26.30
CA CYS A 18 5.63 8.57 -25.78
C CYS A 18 4.43 8.21 -24.89
N THR A 19 3.92 9.17 -24.11
CA THR A 19 2.74 8.97 -23.26
C THR A 19 1.48 8.82 -24.11
N VAL A 20 1.30 9.71 -25.09
CA VAL A 20 0.14 9.73 -25.99
C VAL A 20 0.11 8.48 -26.86
N ALA A 21 1.24 8.13 -27.49
CA ALA A 21 1.34 6.92 -28.32
C ALA A 21 1.04 5.64 -27.52
N CYS A 22 1.56 5.54 -26.28
CA CYS A 22 1.27 4.41 -25.41
C CYS A 22 -0.23 4.33 -25.05
N LYS A 23 -0.89 5.49 -24.80
CA LYS A 23 -2.33 5.53 -24.55
C LYS A 23 -3.13 5.09 -25.77
N ALA A 24 -2.78 5.58 -26.96
CA ALA A 24 -3.46 5.21 -28.20
C ALA A 24 -3.27 3.72 -28.55
N GLU A 25 -2.03 3.21 -28.45
CA GLU A 25 -1.70 1.81 -28.78
C GLU A 25 -2.39 0.79 -27.88
N HIS A 26 -2.57 1.13 -26.60
CA HIS A 26 -3.06 0.20 -25.58
C HIS A 26 -4.43 0.58 -25.03
N GLU A 27 -5.12 1.53 -25.63
CA GLU A 27 -6.44 2.02 -25.18
C GLU A 27 -6.44 2.33 -23.67
N VAL A 28 -5.33 2.97 -23.18
CA VAL A 28 -5.18 3.24 -21.75
C VAL A 28 -6.17 4.32 -21.32
N PRO A 29 -7.04 4.05 -20.34
CA PRO A 29 -8.06 5.00 -19.89
C PRO A 29 -7.49 6.33 -19.39
N LEU A 30 -8.33 7.36 -19.33
CA LEU A 30 -7.97 8.65 -18.75
C LEU A 30 -7.66 8.48 -17.24
N GLY A 31 -6.78 9.33 -16.72
CA GLY A 31 -6.37 9.30 -15.31
C GLY A 31 -5.27 8.30 -14.96
N VAL A 32 -4.94 7.35 -15.85
CA VAL A 32 -3.87 6.35 -15.63
C VAL A 32 -2.89 6.34 -16.78
N ASN A 33 -1.64 5.93 -16.52
CA ASN A 33 -0.57 5.94 -17.52
C ASN A 33 0.29 4.67 -17.42
N ARG A 34 0.73 4.11 -18.57
CA ARG A 34 1.76 3.05 -18.65
C ARG A 34 3.17 3.63 -18.80
N THR A 35 3.28 4.80 -19.41
CA THR A 35 4.49 5.63 -19.46
C THR A 35 4.10 7.08 -19.25
N TRP A 36 4.91 7.83 -18.54
CA TRP A 36 4.66 9.24 -18.22
C TRP A 36 5.96 10.00 -18.09
N VAL A 37 5.88 11.32 -18.15
CA VAL A 37 7.04 12.23 -18.02
C VAL A 37 6.74 13.23 -16.92
N LYS A 38 7.66 13.42 -15.98
CA LYS A 38 7.60 14.47 -14.97
C LYS A 38 8.59 15.58 -15.33
N TYR A 39 8.25 16.82 -14.96
CA TYR A 39 9.13 17.97 -15.18
C TYR A 39 9.67 18.46 -13.83
N ILE A 40 10.98 18.62 -13.79
CA ILE A 40 11.71 19.11 -12.63
C ILE A 40 12.49 20.33 -13.04
N GLU A 41 12.28 21.43 -12.34
CA GLU A 41 13.03 22.66 -12.52
C GLU A 41 14.03 22.82 -11.39
N LYS A 42 15.25 23.26 -11.74
CA LYS A 42 16.30 23.66 -10.83
C LYS A 42 16.66 25.12 -11.05
N GLY A 43 17.04 25.80 -9.94
CA GLY A 43 17.46 27.18 -9.97
C GLY A 43 16.31 28.19 -9.93
N THR A 44 16.68 29.47 -10.08
CA THR A 44 15.77 30.62 -10.09
C THR A 44 16.00 31.44 -11.35
N TYR A 45 14.94 32.03 -11.88
CA TYR A 45 15.05 32.90 -13.06
C TYR A 45 16.07 34.01 -12.82
N PRO A 46 16.96 34.31 -13.81
CA PRO A 46 17.03 33.74 -15.17
C PRO A 46 17.83 32.44 -15.29
N ASN A 47 18.47 31.94 -14.23
CA ASN A 47 19.31 30.76 -14.23
C ASN A 47 18.51 29.51 -13.86
N THR A 48 17.65 29.06 -14.76
CA THR A 48 16.84 27.84 -14.55
C THR A 48 17.20 26.77 -15.56
N SER A 49 17.19 25.51 -15.11
CA SER A 49 17.26 24.34 -15.98
C SER A 49 16.04 23.45 -15.76
N ARG A 50 15.60 22.76 -16.81
CA ARG A 50 14.49 21.82 -16.75
C ARG A 50 14.97 20.43 -17.13
N HIS A 51 14.63 19.47 -16.27
CA HIS A 51 14.98 18.06 -16.43
C HIS A 51 13.70 17.24 -16.57
N PHE A 52 13.74 16.19 -17.39
CA PHE A 52 12.59 15.34 -17.69
C PHE A 52 12.81 13.95 -17.13
N SER A 53 11.87 13.49 -16.29
CA SER A 53 11.84 12.13 -15.77
C SER A 53 10.90 11.28 -16.61
N VAL A 54 11.44 10.51 -17.55
CA VAL A 54 10.66 9.57 -18.35
C VAL A 54 10.53 8.26 -17.57
N MET A 55 9.31 7.89 -17.22
CA MET A 55 9.01 6.78 -16.34
C MET A 55 8.11 5.73 -16.97
N ARG A 56 8.37 4.48 -16.65
CA ARG A 56 7.61 3.30 -17.07
C ARG A 56 7.98 2.07 -16.25
N CYS A 57 7.43 0.90 -16.61
CA CYS A 57 7.89 -0.37 -16.08
C CYS A 57 9.37 -0.61 -16.43
N ASN A 58 10.15 -1.00 -15.45
CA ASN A 58 11.58 -1.27 -15.63
C ASN A 58 11.88 -2.69 -16.09
N HIS A 59 10.88 -3.55 -16.29
CA HIS A 59 11.03 -4.94 -16.70
C HIS A 59 12.13 -5.67 -15.94
N CYS A 60 12.09 -5.54 -14.60
CA CYS A 60 13.11 -6.05 -13.68
C CYS A 60 13.35 -7.54 -13.87
N GLU A 61 14.60 -7.99 -13.72
CA GLU A 61 14.93 -9.40 -13.69
C GLU A 61 14.34 -10.06 -12.44
N ASP A 62 14.61 -9.47 -11.27
CA ASP A 62 14.02 -9.84 -10.00
C ASP A 62 12.79 -8.97 -9.74
N ALA A 63 11.69 -9.29 -10.42
CA ALA A 63 10.48 -8.49 -10.42
C ALA A 63 9.61 -8.72 -9.17
N PRO A 64 9.59 -7.80 -8.17
CA PRO A 64 8.82 -8.00 -6.94
C PRO A 64 7.31 -8.04 -7.17
N CYS A 65 6.82 -7.39 -8.23
CA CYS A 65 5.42 -7.44 -8.63
C CYS A 65 4.98 -8.83 -9.16
N VAL A 66 5.91 -9.59 -9.75
CA VAL A 66 5.68 -10.99 -10.15
C VAL A 66 5.66 -11.89 -8.92
N GLU A 67 6.61 -11.71 -8.02
CA GLU A 67 6.75 -12.54 -6.82
C GLU A 67 5.54 -12.42 -5.89
N ILE A 68 5.06 -11.20 -5.63
CA ILE A 68 3.92 -10.96 -4.73
C ILE A 68 2.57 -11.38 -5.33
N CYS A 69 2.48 -11.53 -6.67
CA CYS A 69 1.20 -11.80 -7.33
C CYS A 69 0.66 -13.18 -6.95
N PRO A 70 -0.51 -13.28 -6.26
CA PRO A 70 -0.98 -14.55 -5.73
C PRO A 70 -1.48 -15.54 -6.78
N VAL A 71 -1.84 -15.06 -7.97
CA VAL A 71 -2.53 -15.83 -9.02
C VAL A 71 -1.75 -15.91 -10.33
N THR A 72 -0.44 -15.58 -10.31
CA THR A 72 0.40 -15.52 -11.51
C THR A 72 -0.21 -14.71 -12.66
N ALA A 73 -0.94 -13.64 -12.31
CA ALA A 73 -1.43 -12.69 -13.30
C ALA A 73 -0.29 -11.83 -13.86
N LEU A 74 0.79 -11.64 -13.10
CA LEU A 74 2.04 -11.04 -13.52
C LEU A 74 3.09 -12.15 -13.68
N TYR A 75 3.85 -12.12 -14.75
CA TYR A 75 4.87 -13.14 -15.07
C TYR A 75 5.99 -12.55 -15.91
N THR A 76 7.16 -13.16 -15.86
CA THR A 76 8.29 -12.82 -16.72
C THR A 76 8.35 -13.77 -17.90
N ARG A 77 8.39 -13.24 -19.10
CA ARG A 77 8.58 -13.99 -20.36
C ARG A 77 10.03 -14.44 -20.49
N LYS A 78 10.32 -15.37 -21.41
CA LYS A 78 11.69 -15.88 -21.68
C LYS A 78 12.63 -14.80 -22.24
N ASP A 79 12.07 -13.80 -22.90
CA ASP A 79 12.75 -12.64 -23.45
C ASP A 79 12.96 -11.49 -22.44
N GLY A 80 12.69 -11.76 -21.15
CA GLY A 80 12.87 -10.79 -20.07
C GLY A 80 11.75 -9.77 -19.91
N ILE A 81 10.78 -9.74 -20.79
CA ILE A 81 9.62 -8.86 -20.66
C ILE A 81 8.76 -9.31 -19.46
N VAL A 82 8.52 -8.43 -18.51
CA VAL A 82 7.51 -8.66 -17.47
C VAL A 82 6.15 -8.29 -18.05
N ASP A 83 5.26 -9.28 -18.17
CA ASP A 83 3.95 -9.15 -18.79
C ASP A 83 2.82 -9.44 -17.79
N PHE A 84 1.55 -9.29 -18.19
CA PHE A 84 0.39 -9.51 -17.33
C PHE A 84 -0.81 -10.09 -18.08
N ASP A 85 -1.61 -10.92 -17.38
CA ASP A 85 -2.90 -11.44 -17.84
C ASP A 85 -4.03 -10.88 -16.96
N PRO A 86 -4.85 -9.93 -17.48
CA PRO A 86 -5.95 -9.33 -16.72
C PRO A 86 -7.06 -10.34 -16.36
N ARG A 87 -7.18 -11.46 -17.09
CA ARG A 87 -8.20 -12.49 -16.82
C ARG A 87 -7.92 -13.27 -15.55
N ARG A 88 -6.64 -13.33 -15.12
CA ARG A 88 -6.22 -13.98 -13.86
C ARG A 88 -6.23 -13.02 -12.68
N CYS A 89 -6.14 -11.72 -12.93
CA CYS A 89 -6.02 -10.72 -11.88
C CYS A 89 -7.26 -10.68 -10.98
N ILE A 90 -7.03 -10.70 -9.65
CA ILE A 90 -8.06 -10.57 -8.61
C ILE A 90 -8.17 -9.15 -8.07
N GLY A 91 -7.27 -8.24 -8.47
CA GLY A 91 -7.28 -6.84 -8.05
C GLY A 91 -6.87 -6.60 -6.59
N CYS A 92 -6.00 -7.42 -6.03
CA CYS A 92 -5.52 -7.27 -4.64
C CYS A 92 -4.54 -6.12 -4.42
N LYS A 93 -4.14 -5.39 -5.48
CA LYS A 93 -3.24 -4.22 -5.46
C LYS A 93 -1.83 -4.49 -4.90
N GLY A 94 -1.51 -5.72 -4.48
CA GLY A 94 -0.21 -6.09 -3.90
C GLY A 94 0.98 -5.74 -4.82
N CYS A 95 0.84 -5.96 -6.13
CA CYS A 95 1.87 -5.65 -7.12
C CYS A 95 2.19 -4.14 -7.21
N MET A 96 1.22 -3.27 -6.91
CA MET A 96 1.42 -1.81 -6.86
C MET A 96 2.23 -1.41 -5.62
N GLN A 97 2.05 -2.10 -4.49
CA GLN A 97 2.83 -1.89 -3.28
C GLN A 97 4.25 -2.47 -3.40
N ALA A 98 4.40 -3.56 -4.17
CA ALA A 98 5.69 -4.19 -4.38
C ALA A 98 6.59 -3.43 -5.37
N CYS A 99 6.01 -2.69 -6.33
CA CYS A 99 6.78 -1.99 -7.35
C CYS A 99 7.41 -0.70 -6.80
N PRO A 100 8.75 -0.59 -6.70
CA PRO A 100 9.38 0.63 -6.22
C PRO A 100 9.35 1.78 -7.24
N TYR A 101 8.99 1.50 -8.49
CA TYR A 101 9.01 2.46 -9.61
C TYR A 101 7.63 3.04 -9.93
N ASP A 102 6.60 2.69 -9.16
CA ASP A 102 5.22 3.13 -9.38
C ASP A 102 4.65 2.77 -10.77
N ALA A 103 5.12 1.67 -11.36
CA ALA A 103 4.84 1.36 -12.75
C ALA A 103 3.50 0.65 -13.01
N LEU A 104 2.75 0.27 -11.96
CA LEU A 104 1.46 -0.41 -12.07
C LEU A 104 0.30 0.51 -11.66
N TYR A 105 -0.87 0.24 -12.22
CA TYR A 105 -2.12 0.90 -11.86
C TYR A 105 -3.26 -0.13 -11.91
N ILE A 106 -4.39 0.18 -11.27
CA ILE A 106 -5.65 -0.53 -11.53
C ILE A 106 -6.35 0.18 -12.68
N ASP A 107 -6.61 -0.59 -13.70
CA ASP A 107 -7.36 -0.11 -14.87
C ASP A 107 -8.81 0.15 -14.44
N PRO A 108 -9.32 1.38 -14.62
CA PRO A 108 -10.66 1.75 -14.14
C PRO A 108 -11.78 1.03 -14.88
N ASP A 109 -11.56 0.58 -16.13
CA ASP A 109 -12.58 -0.10 -16.93
C ASP A 109 -12.62 -1.60 -16.62
N THR A 110 -11.45 -2.22 -16.52
CA THR A 110 -11.36 -3.68 -16.29
C THR A 110 -11.25 -4.05 -14.81
N HIS A 111 -10.97 -3.09 -13.91
CA HIS A 111 -10.72 -3.28 -12.49
C HIS A 111 -9.59 -4.29 -12.20
N THR A 112 -8.60 -4.36 -13.08
CA THR A 112 -7.44 -5.26 -12.96
C THR A 112 -6.14 -4.47 -13.03
N ALA A 113 -5.07 -5.05 -12.46
CA ALA A 113 -3.75 -4.43 -12.56
C ALA A 113 -3.25 -4.41 -14.00
N ALA A 114 -2.72 -3.26 -14.43
CA ALA A 114 -2.10 -3.09 -15.73
C ALA A 114 -0.79 -2.28 -15.61
N LYS A 115 0.06 -2.37 -16.62
CA LYS A 115 1.36 -1.68 -16.70
C LYS A 115 1.90 -1.69 -18.14
N CYS A 116 3.04 -1.04 -18.39
CA CYS A 116 3.79 -1.24 -19.61
C CYS A 116 4.18 -2.72 -19.76
N ASN A 117 3.82 -3.33 -20.89
CA ASN A 117 4.15 -4.70 -21.28
C ASN A 117 5.16 -4.76 -22.43
N TYR A 118 5.97 -3.72 -22.60
CA TYR A 118 6.96 -3.57 -23.66
C TYR A 118 6.35 -3.56 -25.08
N CYS A 119 5.04 -3.32 -25.23
CA CYS A 119 4.29 -3.51 -26.48
C CYS A 119 4.55 -4.92 -27.07
N ALA A 120 4.43 -5.99 -26.25
CA ALA A 120 4.78 -7.35 -26.64
C ALA A 120 4.15 -7.78 -27.97
N HIS A 121 2.89 -7.38 -28.24
CA HIS A 121 2.19 -7.67 -29.50
C HIS A 121 2.86 -7.07 -30.74
N ARG A 122 3.60 -5.95 -30.58
CA ARG A 122 4.37 -5.35 -31.66
C ARG A 122 5.74 -6.01 -31.80
N VAL A 123 6.42 -6.22 -30.67
CA VAL A 123 7.76 -6.81 -30.63
C VAL A 123 7.74 -8.26 -31.13
N ASP A 124 6.69 -9.02 -30.83
CA ASP A 124 6.50 -10.40 -31.29
C ASP A 124 6.41 -10.50 -32.86
N ILE A 125 6.11 -9.42 -33.55
CA ILE A 125 6.08 -9.34 -35.03
C ILE A 125 7.23 -8.48 -35.61
N GLY A 126 8.25 -8.17 -34.79
CA GLY A 126 9.45 -7.46 -35.23
C GLY A 126 9.30 -5.94 -35.33
N LEU A 127 8.26 -5.34 -34.74
CA LEU A 127 8.07 -3.90 -34.67
C LEU A 127 8.56 -3.35 -33.34
N GLU A 128 9.05 -2.11 -33.35
CA GLU A 128 9.41 -1.39 -32.14
C GLU A 128 8.20 -1.03 -31.27
N PRO A 129 8.40 -0.87 -29.94
CA PRO A 129 7.37 -0.31 -29.06
C PRO A 129 6.88 1.05 -29.56
N ALA A 130 5.57 1.32 -29.45
CA ALA A 130 4.96 2.55 -29.97
C ALA A 130 5.63 3.82 -29.41
N CYS A 131 6.05 3.83 -28.15
CA CYS A 131 6.72 4.95 -27.51
C CYS A 131 8.15 5.20 -28.04
N VAL A 132 8.82 4.19 -28.58
CA VAL A 132 10.12 4.31 -29.24
C VAL A 132 9.93 4.90 -30.62
N ASN A 133 9.05 4.29 -31.41
CA ASN A 133 8.77 4.69 -32.80
C ASN A 133 8.32 6.15 -32.91
N VAL A 134 7.59 6.68 -31.91
CA VAL A 134 7.06 8.07 -31.98
C VAL A 134 8.02 9.12 -31.42
N CYS A 135 9.13 8.72 -30.79
CA CYS A 135 10.03 9.65 -30.12
C CYS A 135 10.79 10.53 -31.15
N PRO A 136 10.50 11.85 -31.25
CA PRO A 136 11.06 12.69 -32.31
C PRO A 136 12.59 12.86 -32.20
N GLU A 137 13.12 12.83 -30.98
CA GLU A 137 14.55 12.99 -30.67
C GLU A 137 15.28 11.67 -30.51
N HIS A 138 14.61 10.54 -30.78
CA HIS A 138 15.17 9.20 -30.50
C HIS A 138 15.83 9.09 -29.11
N ALA A 139 15.15 9.69 -28.11
CA ALA A 139 15.61 9.67 -26.73
C ALA A 139 15.25 8.37 -26.01
N ILE A 140 14.35 7.57 -26.57
CA ILE A 140 13.93 6.27 -26.03
C ILE A 140 14.42 5.19 -26.97
N ILE A 141 15.34 4.36 -26.50
CA ILE A 141 15.94 3.28 -27.28
C ILE A 141 15.47 1.95 -26.67
N SER A 142 15.14 0.98 -27.50
CA SER A 142 14.74 -0.36 -27.10
C SER A 142 15.42 -1.43 -27.94
N GLY A 143 15.54 -2.64 -27.43
CA GLY A 143 16.11 -3.76 -28.18
C GLY A 143 16.55 -4.92 -27.30
N ASP A 144 17.12 -5.92 -27.94
CA ASP A 144 17.74 -7.06 -27.29
C ASP A 144 19.13 -6.69 -26.77
N MET A 145 19.33 -6.75 -25.47
CA MET A 145 20.61 -6.41 -24.83
C MET A 145 21.67 -7.51 -25.00
N ASP A 146 21.26 -8.74 -25.33
CA ASP A 146 22.18 -9.87 -25.55
C ASP A 146 22.74 -9.89 -26.98
N ASP A 147 22.12 -9.16 -27.92
CA ASP A 147 22.58 -9.07 -29.31
C ASP A 147 23.44 -7.82 -29.50
N GLY A 148 24.76 -8.01 -29.61
CA GLY A 148 25.73 -6.94 -29.78
C GLY A 148 25.56 -6.10 -31.06
N SER A 149 24.72 -6.52 -32.01
CA SER A 149 24.40 -5.77 -33.21
C SER A 149 23.33 -4.69 -32.99
N THR A 150 22.59 -4.77 -31.89
CA THR A 150 21.52 -3.82 -31.57
C THR A 150 22.08 -2.51 -31.02
N GLU A 151 21.38 -1.41 -31.30
CA GLU A 151 21.75 -0.09 -30.78
C GLU A 151 21.82 -0.06 -29.26
N ILE A 152 20.87 -0.71 -28.56
CA ILE A 152 20.83 -0.73 -27.10
C ILE A 152 22.08 -1.43 -26.52
N ALA A 153 22.51 -2.56 -27.09
CA ALA A 153 23.71 -3.27 -26.63
C ALA A 153 24.97 -2.43 -26.85
N GLN A 154 25.07 -1.74 -27.99
CA GLN A 154 26.20 -0.86 -28.31
C GLN A 154 26.24 0.35 -27.37
N LEU A 155 25.10 0.96 -27.04
CA LEU A 155 25.03 2.08 -26.10
C LEU A 155 25.38 1.64 -24.67
N LEU A 156 24.89 0.49 -24.21
CA LEU A 156 25.25 -0.06 -22.92
C LEU A 156 26.76 -0.35 -22.77
N ALA A 157 27.42 -0.71 -23.87
CA ALA A 157 28.85 -0.95 -23.89
C ALA A 157 29.68 0.36 -23.96
N LYS A 158 29.14 1.42 -24.53
CA LYS A 158 29.87 2.66 -24.82
C LYS A 158 29.60 3.78 -23.79
N GLU A 159 28.35 3.93 -23.34
CA GLU A 159 27.92 5.05 -22.52
C GLU A 159 27.89 4.69 -21.04
N GLN A 160 28.11 5.67 -20.18
CA GLN A 160 27.86 5.51 -18.76
C GLN A 160 26.36 5.59 -18.51
N VAL A 161 25.79 4.50 -18.01
CA VAL A 161 24.36 4.40 -17.71
C VAL A 161 24.11 4.30 -16.21
N THR A 162 22.96 4.80 -15.78
CA THR A 162 22.48 4.68 -14.41
C THR A 162 21.10 4.00 -14.39
N VAL A 163 20.72 3.47 -13.24
CA VAL A 163 19.37 2.92 -12.98
C VAL A 163 18.78 3.60 -11.76
N ARG A 164 17.46 3.61 -11.68
CA ARG A 164 16.76 4.15 -10.51
C ARG A 164 16.69 3.11 -9.40
N LYS A 165 16.77 3.58 -8.14
CA LYS A 165 16.53 2.77 -6.91
C LYS A 165 17.37 1.49 -6.88
N ILE A 166 18.69 1.61 -7.03
CA ILE A 166 19.66 0.51 -6.98
C ILE A 166 19.54 -0.28 -5.66
N GLU A 167 19.25 0.42 -4.56
CA GLU A 167 19.08 -0.13 -3.21
C GLU A 167 17.95 -1.15 -3.08
N LYS A 168 17.06 -1.23 -4.08
CA LYS A 168 15.95 -2.20 -4.09
C LYS A 168 16.32 -3.57 -4.67
N ASP A 169 17.49 -3.69 -5.24
CA ASP A 169 18.03 -4.93 -5.83
C ASP A 169 17.03 -5.69 -6.71
N THR A 170 16.34 -4.94 -7.59
CA THR A 170 15.37 -5.52 -8.52
C THR A 170 15.96 -5.82 -9.89
N LYS A 171 17.24 -5.48 -10.13
CA LYS A 171 17.93 -5.59 -11.41
C LYS A 171 17.09 -5.03 -12.58
N PRO A 172 16.84 -3.71 -12.60
CA PRO A 172 16.00 -3.09 -13.62
C PRO A 172 16.68 -3.15 -15.00
N ARG A 173 15.87 -3.33 -16.06
CA ARG A 173 16.30 -3.29 -17.47
C ARG A 173 15.86 -1.98 -18.15
N LEU A 174 15.75 -0.91 -17.39
CA LEU A 174 15.57 0.46 -17.86
C LEU A 174 16.75 1.28 -17.35
N TYR A 175 17.52 1.80 -18.29
CA TYR A 175 18.74 2.54 -18.05
C TYR A 175 18.58 4.00 -18.47
N TYR A 176 19.35 4.88 -17.84
CA TYR A 176 19.36 6.32 -18.13
C TYR A 176 20.77 6.76 -18.47
N ILE A 177 20.93 7.50 -19.59
CA ILE A 177 22.17 8.19 -19.97
C ILE A 177 22.00 9.64 -19.50
N ASP A 178 23.00 10.16 -18.78
CA ASP A 178 23.06 11.54 -18.28
C ASP A 178 21.79 11.92 -17.48
N GLY A 179 21.34 11.01 -16.60
CA GLY A 179 20.21 11.25 -15.70
C GLY A 179 20.62 12.15 -14.55
N ASP A 180 20.05 13.35 -14.48
CA ASP A 180 20.20 14.22 -13.33
C ASP A 180 19.56 13.58 -12.08
N GLU A 181 20.19 13.70 -10.90
CA GLU A 181 19.73 13.08 -9.66
C GLU A 181 18.26 13.41 -9.35
N ALA A 182 17.84 14.67 -9.47
CA ALA A 182 16.46 15.06 -9.24
C ALA A 182 15.49 14.47 -10.29
N SER A 183 15.96 14.16 -11.51
CA SER A 183 15.16 13.47 -12.52
C SER A 183 15.05 11.97 -12.27
N LEU A 184 16.04 11.37 -11.62
CA LEU A 184 16.04 9.95 -11.24
C LEU A 184 15.24 9.70 -9.97
N THR A 185 15.17 10.70 -9.05
CA THR A 185 14.45 10.63 -7.78
C THR A 185 13.39 11.72 -7.62
N PRO A 186 12.43 11.89 -8.57
CA PRO A 186 11.49 13.03 -8.56
C PRO A 186 10.59 13.06 -7.32
N GLY A 187 10.34 11.94 -6.65
CA GLY A 187 9.58 11.87 -5.39
C GLY A 187 10.27 12.60 -4.22
N GLU A 188 11.56 12.92 -4.32
CA GLU A 188 12.31 13.68 -3.31
C GLU A 188 12.28 15.19 -3.55
N THR A 189 11.88 15.62 -4.75
CA THR A 189 11.80 17.04 -5.10
C THR A 189 10.55 17.68 -4.50
N ALA A 190 10.65 18.97 -4.13
CA ALA A 190 9.49 19.74 -3.67
C ALA A 190 8.43 19.85 -4.77
N THR A 191 7.16 19.80 -4.39
CA THR A 191 6.06 20.08 -5.30
C THR A 191 5.92 21.60 -5.46
N SER A 192 5.83 22.10 -6.69
CA SER A 192 5.57 23.52 -6.93
C SER A 192 4.10 23.84 -6.65
N ASP A 193 3.85 24.99 -6.01
CA ASP A 193 2.47 25.50 -5.80
C ASP A 193 1.80 25.89 -7.12
N ASN A 194 2.59 26.18 -8.14
CA ASN A 194 2.14 26.50 -9.49
C ASN A 194 2.50 25.36 -10.45
N TYR A 195 1.59 24.40 -10.60
CA TYR A 195 1.70 23.42 -11.68
C TYR A 195 1.45 24.10 -13.03
N MET A 196 2.23 23.70 -14.05
CA MET A 196 2.04 24.16 -15.41
C MET A 196 0.68 23.71 -15.99
N TRP A 197 0.11 22.65 -15.45
CA TRP A 197 -1.20 22.09 -15.77
C TRP A 197 -2.05 22.01 -14.51
N SER A 198 -3.37 21.98 -14.69
CA SER A 198 -4.28 21.85 -13.54
C SER A 198 -3.91 20.65 -12.67
N SER A 199 -4.05 20.80 -11.35
CA SER A 199 -3.78 19.75 -10.38
C SER A 199 -4.54 18.47 -10.72
N GLN A 200 -3.82 17.36 -10.80
CA GLN A 200 -4.36 16.01 -10.94
C GLN A 200 -4.14 15.21 -9.64
N SER A 201 -4.19 15.90 -8.51
CA SER A 201 -3.85 15.35 -7.19
C SER A 201 -4.88 14.37 -6.63
N ASP A 202 -6.05 14.25 -7.26
CA ASP A 202 -7.18 13.51 -6.68
C ASP A 202 -7.16 12.00 -6.93
N GLY A 203 -6.06 11.46 -7.41
CA GLY A 203 -5.83 10.01 -7.55
C GLY A 203 -6.51 9.35 -8.75
N VAL A 204 -6.24 8.06 -8.91
CA VAL A 204 -6.77 7.24 -10.02
C VAL A 204 -8.27 7.00 -9.84
N GLY A 205 -9.05 7.31 -10.86
CA GLY A 205 -10.51 7.12 -10.86
C GLY A 205 -11.33 8.31 -10.37
N HIS A 206 -10.72 9.29 -9.69
CA HIS A 206 -11.42 10.51 -9.28
C HIS A 206 -11.84 11.37 -10.49
N PHE A 207 -11.08 11.34 -11.56
CA PHE A 207 -11.37 12.13 -12.76
C PHE A 207 -12.67 11.64 -13.46
N ALA A 208 -12.86 10.34 -13.59
CA ALA A 208 -14.07 9.77 -14.14
C ALA A 208 -15.29 10.11 -13.25
N ARG A 209 -15.14 9.96 -11.94
CA ARG A 209 -16.17 10.30 -10.94
C ARG A 209 -16.52 11.79 -10.98
N TYR A 210 -15.54 12.66 -11.08
CA TYR A 210 -15.75 14.11 -11.14
C TYR A 210 -16.46 14.53 -12.44
N ILE A 211 -16.13 13.91 -13.57
CA ILE A 211 -16.79 14.13 -14.85
C ILE A 211 -18.23 13.57 -14.78
N GLU A 212 -18.41 12.35 -14.25
CA GLU A 212 -19.74 11.77 -14.04
C GLU A 212 -20.62 12.61 -13.10
N GLU A 213 -20.06 13.11 -11.99
CA GLU A 213 -20.77 13.99 -11.06
C GLU A 213 -21.11 15.35 -11.68
N ARG A 214 -20.26 15.91 -12.54
CA ARG A 214 -20.56 17.15 -13.26
C ARG A 214 -21.58 16.94 -14.36
N THR A 215 -21.49 15.85 -15.13
CA THR A 215 -22.50 15.52 -16.17
C THR A 215 -23.83 15.12 -15.55
N ALA A 216 -23.83 14.46 -14.40
CA ALA A 216 -25.07 14.13 -13.69
C ALA A 216 -25.75 15.34 -13.03
N LYS A 217 -24.99 16.41 -12.73
CA LYS A 217 -25.49 17.67 -12.17
C LYS A 217 -25.73 18.75 -13.22
N ALA A 218 -25.24 18.57 -14.45
CA ALA A 218 -25.49 19.50 -15.55
C ALA A 218 -26.89 19.25 -16.11
N ASP A 219 -27.79 20.21 -15.92
CA ASP A 219 -29.08 20.20 -16.62
C ASP A 219 -28.79 20.20 -18.14
N PRO A 220 -29.27 19.19 -18.89
CA PRO A 220 -29.08 19.15 -20.35
C PRO A 220 -29.51 20.45 -21.05
N GLU A 221 -30.50 21.17 -20.53
CA GLU A 221 -30.94 22.44 -21.07
C GLU A 221 -29.94 23.58 -20.83
N ASP A 222 -29.23 23.60 -19.68
CA ASP A 222 -28.18 24.58 -19.42
C ASP A 222 -26.93 24.30 -20.26
N MET A 223 -26.62 23.05 -20.55
CA MET A 223 -25.51 22.68 -21.44
C MET A 223 -25.78 23.08 -22.89
N ILE A 224 -27.02 22.92 -23.36
CA ILE A 224 -27.46 23.34 -24.69
C ILE A 224 -27.47 24.89 -24.79
N ARG A 225 -27.88 25.60 -23.73
CA ARG A 225 -27.78 27.07 -23.67
C ARG A 225 -26.35 27.58 -23.75
N GLN A 226 -25.42 26.95 -23.06
CA GLN A 226 -23.98 27.32 -23.12
C GLN A 226 -23.35 27.04 -24.47
N LEU A 227 -23.75 25.97 -25.14
CA LEU A 227 -23.29 25.64 -26.50
C LEU A 227 -23.98 26.47 -27.58
N GLY A 228 -25.23 26.88 -27.36
CA GLY A 228 -26.00 27.73 -28.28
C GLY A 228 -25.71 29.24 -28.15
N GLY A 229 -25.14 29.67 -27.01
CA GLY A 229 -24.78 31.07 -26.75
C GLY A 229 -23.42 31.55 -27.30
N ALA A 230 -22.63 30.65 -27.82
CA ALA A 230 -21.29 30.98 -28.35
C ALA A 230 -21.28 31.57 -29.79
N GLY A 231 -22.45 31.93 -30.31
CA GLY A 231 -22.62 32.33 -31.70
C GLY A 231 -23.15 33.74 -32.00
N GLN A 232 -23.35 34.61 -31.02
CA GLN A 232 -23.71 36.02 -31.28
C GLN A 232 -23.31 36.88 -30.08
N ASP A 233 -22.24 37.65 -30.22
CA ASP A 233 -22.12 39.06 -29.91
C ASP A 233 -20.66 39.51 -30.06
N GLY A 234 -20.38 39.97 -31.26
CA GLY A 234 -19.28 40.92 -31.47
C GLY A 234 -19.89 42.30 -31.40
N GLN A 235 -19.69 43.06 -30.32
CA GLN A 235 -19.59 44.54 -30.39
C GLN A 235 -19.04 45.10 -29.08
N THR A 236 -17.95 45.78 -29.24
CA THR A 236 -17.34 46.95 -28.55
C THR A 236 -18.18 47.65 -27.46
N GLY A 237 -17.52 47.97 -26.35
CA GLY A 237 -18.01 48.96 -25.37
C GLY A 237 -17.12 49.10 -24.16
N ASP A 238 -16.49 50.25 -24.08
CA ASP A 238 -15.63 50.78 -23.00
C ASP A 238 -16.21 50.74 -21.59
N GLY A 239 -15.37 50.55 -20.63
CA GLY A 239 -15.19 51.38 -19.44
C GLY A 239 -16.03 51.14 -18.21
N GLN A 240 -15.30 51.03 -17.12
CA GLN A 240 -15.58 51.49 -15.75
C GLN A 240 -16.00 50.48 -14.67
N ASN A 241 -15.08 50.34 -13.74
CA ASN A 241 -15.17 50.26 -12.26
C ASN A 241 -16.50 49.85 -11.61
N GLY A 242 -16.42 48.87 -10.73
CA GLY A 242 -17.42 48.66 -9.69
C GLY A 242 -17.32 47.35 -8.93
N ASP A 243 -16.61 47.41 -7.87
CA ASP A 243 -16.89 46.83 -6.54
C ASP A 243 -17.56 45.45 -6.38
N GLY A 244 -16.89 44.54 -5.66
CA GLY A 244 -17.49 43.81 -4.55
C GLY A 244 -18.40 42.61 -4.89
N GLY A 245 -17.86 41.49 -5.26
CA GLY A 245 -18.55 40.22 -5.21
C GLY A 245 -17.73 39.14 -4.51
N GLN A 246 -18.03 38.92 -3.23
CA GLN A 246 -17.44 37.85 -2.42
C GLN A 246 -17.69 36.50 -3.09
N ALA A 247 -16.64 35.90 -3.64
CA ALA A 247 -16.60 34.51 -3.95
C ALA A 247 -16.54 33.73 -2.63
N SER A 248 -17.64 33.03 -2.30
CA SER A 248 -17.72 32.10 -1.19
C SER A 248 -16.58 31.08 -1.27
N GLY A 249 -15.72 31.14 -0.25
CA GLY A 249 -14.58 30.26 -0.11
C GLY A 249 -15.01 28.80 -0.03
N PHE A 250 -14.54 28.01 -0.95
CA PHE A 250 -14.40 26.58 -0.73
C PHE A 250 -13.34 26.37 0.32
N ALA A 251 -13.75 25.86 1.47
CA ALA A 251 -12.86 25.47 2.54
C ALA A 251 -11.85 24.43 1.99
N GLN A 252 -10.62 24.87 1.83
CA GLN A 252 -9.45 23.98 1.72
C GLN A 252 -9.32 23.27 3.06
N THR A 253 -9.80 22.03 3.13
CA THR A 253 -9.42 21.13 4.22
C THR A 253 -7.93 20.84 4.07
N GLY A 254 -7.17 21.47 4.93
CA GLY A 254 -5.80 21.25 5.35
C GLY A 254 -4.93 20.30 4.55
N ALA A 255 -4.29 20.80 3.49
CA ALA A 255 -2.96 20.36 3.15
C ALA A 255 -2.03 20.98 4.22
N GLY A 256 -1.77 20.20 5.28
CA GLY A 256 -0.85 20.60 6.33
C GLY A 256 0.50 20.96 5.74
N ASP A 257 1.06 22.05 6.22
CA ASP A 257 2.42 22.50 6.00
C ASP A 257 3.39 21.31 5.96
N ARG A 258 3.76 20.88 4.77
CA ARG A 258 4.89 19.98 4.57
C ARG A 258 6.15 20.81 4.69
N ALA A 259 6.54 21.04 5.94
CA ALA A 259 7.82 21.64 6.27
C ALA A 259 8.94 20.88 5.54
N SER A 260 9.55 21.55 4.59
CA SER A 260 10.80 21.16 3.95
C SER A 260 11.93 21.23 4.97
N ASN A 261 12.18 20.16 5.71
CA ASN A 261 13.40 19.99 6.49
C ASN A 261 14.17 18.79 5.97
N GLY A 262 14.94 19.04 4.92
CA GLY A 262 15.92 18.14 4.33
C GLY A 262 16.75 18.91 3.32
N ALA A 263 17.40 19.98 3.77
CA ALA A 263 18.32 20.78 2.97
C ALA A 263 19.63 20.00 2.74
N GLY A 264 19.61 19.06 1.79
CA GLY A 264 20.79 18.63 1.06
C GLY A 264 20.90 19.47 -0.22
N LYS A 265 22.05 19.55 -0.83
CA LYS A 265 22.53 20.44 -1.90
C LYS A 265 21.59 20.75 -3.11
N ASP A 266 20.41 20.14 -3.18
CA ASP A 266 19.39 20.35 -4.22
C ASP A 266 18.14 21.13 -3.73
N ALA A 267 18.27 21.97 -2.73
CA ALA A 267 17.18 22.78 -2.15
C ALA A 267 16.41 23.67 -3.16
N ALA A 268 16.87 23.76 -4.41
CA ALA A 268 16.26 24.51 -5.51
C ALA A 268 15.49 23.64 -6.53
N ALA A 269 15.51 22.32 -6.41
CA ALA A 269 14.80 21.43 -7.34
C ALA A 269 13.32 21.34 -7.00
N ARG A 270 12.43 21.63 -7.95
CA ARG A 270 10.98 21.57 -7.77
C ARG A 270 10.30 20.84 -8.92
N ARG A 271 9.28 20.07 -8.62
CA ARG A 271 8.44 19.39 -9.59
C ARG A 271 7.34 20.33 -10.05
N VAL A 272 7.31 20.62 -11.35
CA VAL A 272 6.35 21.55 -11.97
C VAL A 272 5.28 20.85 -12.81
N TYR A 273 5.49 19.58 -13.16
CA TYR A 273 4.50 18.72 -13.78
C TYR A 273 4.64 17.30 -13.26
N ASP A 274 3.52 16.66 -12.93
CA ASP A 274 3.47 15.30 -12.38
C ASP A 274 2.34 14.47 -13.00
N ALA A 275 2.45 13.14 -12.88
CA ALA A 275 1.36 12.24 -13.16
C ALA A 275 0.34 12.24 -12.02
N PRO A 276 -0.94 11.86 -12.28
CA PRO A 276 -1.95 11.71 -11.24
C PRO A 276 -1.48 10.76 -10.13
N ASP A 277 -1.73 11.14 -8.87
CA ASP A 277 -1.50 10.26 -7.73
C ASP A 277 -2.49 9.09 -7.77
N LYS A 278 -2.01 7.92 -7.35
CA LYS A 278 -2.82 6.68 -7.27
C LYS A 278 -3.53 6.53 -5.93
N GLY A 279 -3.34 7.46 -5.01
CA GLY A 279 -3.94 7.46 -3.69
C GLY A 279 -3.51 6.29 -2.81
N VAL A 280 -4.26 6.09 -1.73
CA VAL A 280 -4.05 4.99 -0.79
C VAL A 280 -4.71 3.72 -1.33
N LEU A 281 -3.90 2.71 -1.62
CA LEU A 281 -4.34 1.46 -2.26
C LEU A 281 -4.89 0.45 -1.25
N TRP A 282 -4.23 0.33 -0.09
CA TRP A 282 -4.64 -0.47 1.05
C TRP A 282 -5.17 0.45 2.14
N GLY A 283 -6.49 0.54 2.22
CA GLY A 283 -7.21 1.49 3.08
C GLY A 283 -7.61 0.93 4.43
N ASN A 284 -8.78 1.37 4.89
CA ASN A 284 -9.36 0.98 6.17
C ASN A 284 -9.64 -0.51 6.26
N ASP A 285 -10.05 -1.14 5.13
CA ASP A 285 -10.36 -2.57 5.08
C ASP A 285 -9.13 -3.41 5.41
N VAL A 286 -7.94 -2.98 4.91
CA VAL A 286 -6.68 -3.65 5.19
C VAL A 286 -6.28 -3.49 6.66
N ALA A 287 -6.39 -2.30 7.24
CA ALA A 287 -6.14 -2.07 8.65
C ALA A 287 -7.11 -2.89 9.53
N ALA A 288 -8.39 -2.93 9.15
CA ALA A 288 -9.42 -3.68 9.86
C ALA A 288 -9.16 -5.20 9.81
N TYR A 289 -8.76 -5.76 8.64
CA TYR A 289 -8.47 -7.19 8.60
C TYR A 289 -7.22 -7.58 9.40
N VAL A 290 -6.19 -6.74 9.45
CA VAL A 290 -5.01 -7.00 10.28
C VAL A 290 -5.40 -7.02 11.76
N TRP A 291 -6.23 -6.07 12.19
CA TRP A 291 -6.76 -6.02 13.55
C TRP A 291 -7.68 -7.21 13.86
N THR A 292 -8.68 -7.53 13.03
CA THR A 292 -9.60 -8.67 13.26
C THR A 292 -8.86 -10.00 13.28
N LYS A 293 -7.84 -10.16 12.46
CA LYS A 293 -6.94 -11.32 12.45
C LYS A 293 -6.18 -11.46 13.78
N ALA A 294 -5.66 -10.35 14.32
CA ALA A 294 -4.96 -10.35 15.61
C ALA A 294 -5.91 -10.75 16.74
N VAL A 295 -7.14 -10.22 16.74
CA VAL A 295 -8.20 -10.61 17.69
C VAL A 295 -8.53 -12.10 17.57
N SER A 296 -8.72 -12.62 16.36
CA SER A 296 -9.00 -14.03 16.12
C SER A 296 -7.91 -14.95 16.67
N ALA A 297 -6.65 -14.67 16.33
CA ALA A 297 -5.51 -15.47 16.77
C ALA A 297 -5.34 -15.38 18.30
N GLY A 298 -5.40 -14.19 18.87
CA GLY A 298 -5.22 -13.95 20.30
C GLY A 298 -6.31 -14.56 21.16
N ALA A 299 -7.56 -14.54 20.69
CA ALA A 299 -8.69 -15.12 21.42
C ALA A 299 -8.56 -16.64 21.62
N PHE A 300 -7.93 -17.36 20.69
CA PHE A 300 -7.61 -18.78 20.89
C PHE A 300 -6.31 -18.97 21.68
N LEU A 301 -5.26 -18.20 21.35
CA LEU A 301 -3.93 -18.39 21.94
C LEU A 301 -3.92 -18.13 23.45
N LEU A 302 -4.66 -17.15 23.95
CA LEU A 302 -4.59 -16.78 25.37
C LEU A 302 -5.06 -17.91 26.32
N PRO A 303 -6.29 -18.49 26.17
CA PRO A 303 -6.72 -19.59 27.05
C PRO A 303 -5.89 -20.84 26.82
N PHE A 304 -5.42 -21.10 25.62
CA PHE A 304 -4.52 -22.21 25.33
C PHE A 304 -3.17 -22.04 26.04
N ALA A 305 -2.57 -20.86 26.00
CA ALA A 305 -1.33 -20.56 26.71
C ALA A 305 -1.52 -20.70 28.23
N ALA A 306 -2.64 -20.21 28.77
CA ALA A 306 -2.96 -20.39 30.18
C ALA A 306 -2.93 -21.87 30.59
N SER A 307 -3.53 -22.77 29.78
CA SER A 307 -3.51 -24.22 30.07
C SER A 307 -2.07 -24.79 30.04
N VAL A 308 -1.22 -24.32 29.17
CA VAL A 308 0.21 -24.70 29.09
C VAL A 308 0.98 -24.24 30.35
N PHE A 309 0.64 -23.07 30.90
CA PHE A 309 1.22 -22.56 32.15
C PHE A 309 0.61 -23.18 33.42
N GLY A 310 -0.25 -24.19 33.28
CA GLY A 310 -0.82 -24.93 34.39
C GLY A 310 -2.09 -24.33 35.00
N TYR A 311 -2.69 -23.34 34.38
CA TYR A 311 -4.01 -22.85 34.74
C TYR A 311 -5.08 -23.84 34.28
N ALA A 312 -6.03 -24.18 35.13
CA ALA A 312 -7.15 -25.03 34.73
C ALA A 312 -7.96 -24.35 33.63
N LEU A 313 -8.11 -25.02 32.50
CA LEU A 313 -8.90 -24.49 31.39
C LEU A 313 -10.39 -24.53 31.74
N ASP A 314 -10.97 -23.36 32.02
CA ASP A 314 -12.40 -23.23 32.22
C ASP A 314 -13.12 -23.47 30.90
N PRO A 315 -14.06 -24.44 30.80
CA PRO A 315 -14.80 -24.71 29.57
C PRO A 315 -15.52 -23.48 29.00
N VAL A 316 -16.04 -22.59 29.86
CA VAL A 316 -16.75 -21.38 29.43
C VAL A 316 -15.77 -20.44 28.74
N LEU A 317 -14.58 -20.23 29.30
CA LEU A 317 -13.54 -19.39 28.67
C LEU A 317 -13.00 -20.00 27.39
N ALA A 318 -12.82 -21.33 27.35
CA ALA A 318 -12.40 -22.04 26.16
C ALA A 318 -13.40 -21.86 24.98
N TRP A 319 -14.70 -22.01 25.29
CA TRP A 319 -15.76 -21.78 24.31
C TRP A 319 -15.88 -20.31 23.91
N ALA A 320 -15.77 -19.37 24.84
CA ALA A 320 -15.75 -17.93 24.56
C ALA A 320 -14.59 -17.59 23.61
N GLY A 321 -13.39 -18.07 23.89
CA GLY A 321 -12.22 -17.88 23.04
C GLY A 321 -12.39 -18.44 21.63
N CYS A 322 -12.89 -19.67 21.52
CA CYS A 322 -13.15 -20.30 20.21
C CYS A 322 -14.22 -19.55 19.41
N THR A 323 -15.31 -19.14 20.04
CA THR A 323 -16.40 -18.39 19.40
C THR A 323 -15.92 -17.04 18.88
N VAL A 324 -15.19 -16.28 19.70
CA VAL A 324 -14.58 -15.02 19.29
C VAL A 324 -13.59 -15.26 18.16
N ALA A 325 -12.73 -16.27 18.26
CA ALA A 325 -11.75 -16.60 17.22
C ALA A 325 -12.42 -16.87 15.86
N LEU A 326 -13.47 -17.70 15.83
CA LEU A 326 -14.20 -18.01 14.59
C LEU A 326 -14.95 -16.80 14.03
N THR A 327 -15.57 -16.00 14.90
CA THR A 327 -16.31 -14.79 14.49
C THR A 327 -15.37 -13.78 13.83
N PHE A 328 -14.23 -13.51 14.46
CA PHE A 328 -13.25 -12.56 13.93
C PHE A 328 -12.46 -13.11 12.75
N LEU A 329 -12.28 -14.43 12.64
CA LEU A 329 -11.75 -15.07 11.44
C LEU A 329 -12.69 -14.90 10.23
N LEU A 330 -13.99 -15.07 10.45
CA LEU A 330 -14.99 -14.81 9.41
C LEU A 330 -14.98 -13.33 8.99
N ALA A 331 -14.95 -12.41 9.94
CA ALA A 331 -14.84 -10.98 9.66
C ALA A 331 -13.55 -10.66 8.86
N THR A 332 -12.42 -11.26 9.24
CA THR A 332 -11.14 -11.13 8.51
C THR A 332 -11.28 -11.58 7.05
N THR A 333 -11.92 -12.73 6.83
CA THR A 333 -12.12 -13.28 5.49
C THR A 333 -13.03 -12.39 4.64
N ILE A 334 -14.10 -11.87 5.22
CA ILE A 334 -15.02 -10.94 4.54
C ILE A 334 -14.27 -9.67 4.14
N LEU A 335 -13.50 -9.05 5.05
CA LEU A 335 -12.72 -7.85 4.76
C LEU A 335 -11.67 -8.07 3.68
N LEU A 336 -10.99 -9.22 3.68
CA LEU A 336 -10.02 -9.58 2.63
C LEU A 336 -10.66 -9.71 1.25
N VAL A 337 -11.88 -10.26 1.18
CA VAL A 337 -12.60 -10.42 -0.09
C VAL A 337 -13.18 -9.09 -0.56
N SER A 338 -13.66 -8.25 0.36
CA SER A 338 -14.23 -6.93 0.03
C SER A 338 -13.20 -5.94 -0.52
N ASP A 339 -11.93 -6.02 -0.10
CA ASP A 339 -10.85 -5.15 -0.62
C ASP A 339 -10.45 -5.48 -2.07
N LEU A 340 -10.83 -6.65 -2.59
CA LEU A 340 -10.50 -7.03 -3.96
C LEU A 340 -11.35 -6.24 -4.97
N THR A 341 -10.72 -5.69 -6.01
CA THR A 341 -11.47 -5.07 -7.12
C THR A 341 -12.19 -6.10 -8.00
N GLN A 342 -11.81 -7.39 -7.90
CA GLN A 342 -12.45 -8.53 -8.57
C GLN A 342 -12.84 -9.64 -7.57
N PRO A 343 -13.79 -9.41 -6.64
CA PRO A 343 -14.10 -10.34 -5.53
C PRO A 343 -14.60 -11.70 -6.02
N LYS A 344 -15.26 -11.76 -7.18
CA LYS A 344 -15.71 -13.05 -7.77
C LYS A 344 -14.58 -14.01 -8.10
N ARG A 345 -13.33 -13.52 -8.18
CA ARG A 345 -12.13 -14.30 -8.49
C ARG A 345 -11.31 -14.68 -7.26
N PHE A 346 -11.79 -14.41 -6.04
CA PHE A 346 -10.99 -14.63 -4.82
C PHE A 346 -10.52 -16.09 -4.68
N LEU A 347 -11.35 -17.06 -5.10
CA LEU A 347 -11.00 -18.48 -5.06
C LEU A 347 -9.76 -18.84 -5.90
N TYR A 348 -9.35 -17.98 -6.85
CA TYR A 348 -8.13 -18.25 -7.62
C TYR A 348 -6.88 -18.24 -6.73
N VAL A 349 -6.91 -17.58 -5.58
CA VAL A 349 -5.82 -17.62 -4.58
C VAL A 349 -5.57 -19.06 -4.11
N LEU A 350 -6.63 -19.85 -3.93
CA LEU A 350 -6.55 -21.26 -3.51
C LEU A 350 -6.44 -22.23 -4.67
N LEU A 351 -7.10 -21.97 -5.82
CA LEU A 351 -7.17 -22.89 -6.96
C LEU A 351 -5.99 -22.75 -7.93
N ARG A 352 -5.32 -21.59 -7.96
CA ARG A 352 -4.17 -21.28 -8.85
C ARG A 352 -3.04 -20.61 -8.07
N PRO A 353 -2.54 -21.24 -7.00
CA PRO A 353 -1.64 -20.60 -6.05
C PRO A 353 -0.26 -20.28 -6.66
N GLN A 354 0.24 -19.08 -6.42
CA GLN A 354 1.65 -18.74 -6.55
C GLN A 354 2.33 -18.92 -5.20
N TRP A 355 2.99 -20.04 -5.01
CA TRP A 355 3.57 -20.41 -3.69
C TRP A 355 4.65 -19.46 -3.15
N LYS A 356 5.23 -18.59 -3.98
CA LYS A 356 6.17 -17.56 -3.53
C LYS A 356 5.47 -16.36 -2.88
N SER A 357 4.15 -16.22 -3.09
CA SER A 357 3.37 -15.10 -2.56
C SER A 357 2.91 -15.37 -1.13
N TRP A 358 3.26 -14.50 -0.21
CA TRP A 358 2.76 -14.55 1.17
C TRP A 358 1.26 -14.31 1.28
N LEU A 359 0.63 -13.69 0.29
CA LEU A 359 -0.83 -13.59 0.23
C LEU A 359 -1.48 -14.97 0.06
N VAL A 360 -0.88 -15.84 -0.75
CA VAL A 360 -1.33 -17.23 -0.91
C VAL A 360 -1.12 -18.02 0.38
N LEU A 361 0.09 -17.97 0.93
CA LEU A 361 0.40 -18.68 2.19
C LEU A 361 -0.53 -18.23 3.31
N GLY A 362 -0.84 -16.92 3.39
CA GLY A 362 -1.82 -16.38 4.32
C GLY A 362 -3.23 -16.91 4.08
N GLY A 363 -3.68 -17.01 2.83
CA GLY A 363 -4.99 -17.59 2.48
C GLY A 363 -5.12 -19.04 2.94
N TYR A 364 -4.09 -19.86 2.71
CA TYR A 364 -4.04 -21.23 3.23
C TYR A 364 -3.97 -21.28 4.76
N ALA A 365 -3.16 -20.40 5.40
CA ALA A 365 -3.07 -20.34 6.85
C ALA A 365 -4.43 -20.02 7.50
N LEU A 366 -5.16 -19.02 6.98
CA LEU A 366 -6.52 -18.68 7.46
C LEU A 366 -7.50 -19.84 7.29
N THR A 367 -7.46 -20.52 6.14
CA THR A 367 -8.34 -21.67 5.83
C THR A 367 -8.06 -22.84 6.77
N LEU A 368 -6.78 -23.21 6.94
CA LEU A 368 -6.37 -24.30 7.83
C LEU A 368 -6.64 -23.97 9.30
N TYR A 369 -6.43 -22.71 9.71
CA TYR A 369 -6.74 -22.25 11.06
C TYR A 369 -8.24 -22.35 11.34
N GLY A 370 -9.10 -21.93 10.43
CA GLY A 370 -10.55 -22.07 10.55
C GLY A 370 -11.00 -23.53 10.65
N LEU A 371 -10.40 -24.40 9.83
CA LEU A 371 -10.65 -25.84 9.91
C LEU A 371 -10.22 -26.42 11.27
N ALA A 372 -9.02 -26.10 11.74
CA ALA A 372 -8.49 -26.57 13.00
C ALA A 372 -9.34 -26.09 14.20
N LEU A 373 -9.77 -24.82 14.21
CA LEU A 373 -10.71 -24.28 15.21
C LEU A 373 -12.03 -25.07 15.25
N THR A 374 -12.59 -25.35 14.07
CA THR A 374 -13.85 -26.08 13.95
C THR A 374 -13.70 -27.53 14.46
N LEU A 375 -12.61 -28.20 14.10
CA LEU A 375 -12.31 -29.56 14.58
C LEU A 375 -12.04 -29.57 16.09
N TRP A 376 -11.35 -28.57 16.62
CA TRP A 376 -11.13 -28.40 18.05
C TRP A 376 -12.47 -28.24 18.80
N ALA A 377 -13.33 -27.36 18.31
CA ALA A 377 -14.67 -27.17 18.86
C ALA A 377 -15.50 -28.46 18.84
N ALA A 378 -15.47 -29.22 17.74
CA ALA A 378 -16.15 -30.51 17.62
C ALA A 378 -15.60 -31.55 18.60
N ALA A 379 -14.28 -31.60 18.80
CA ALA A 379 -13.66 -32.49 19.80
C ALA A 379 -14.08 -32.15 21.23
N MET A 380 -14.11 -30.86 21.56
CA MET A 380 -14.60 -30.37 22.88
C MET A 380 -16.09 -30.69 23.06
N TRP A 381 -16.91 -30.46 22.06
CA TRP A 381 -18.35 -30.76 22.07
C TRP A 381 -18.64 -32.25 22.31
N THR A 382 -17.84 -33.14 21.69
CA THR A 382 -18.01 -34.61 21.82
C THR A 382 -17.30 -35.20 23.05
N GLY A 383 -16.68 -34.36 23.91
CA GLY A 383 -15.98 -34.81 25.13
C GLY A 383 -14.68 -35.59 24.87
N ARG A 384 -14.12 -35.51 23.64
CA ARG A 384 -12.85 -36.17 23.26
C ARG A 384 -11.66 -35.34 23.69
N THR A 385 -11.38 -35.26 24.99
CA THR A 385 -10.35 -34.37 25.56
C THR A 385 -8.95 -34.60 24.98
N GLY A 386 -8.53 -35.88 24.80
CA GLY A 386 -7.22 -36.19 24.20
C GLY A 386 -7.08 -35.73 22.76
N ALA A 387 -8.15 -35.83 21.96
CA ALA A 387 -8.15 -35.28 20.60
C ALA A 387 -8.15 -33.76 20.61
N ALA A 388 -8.91 -33.13 21.50
CA ALA A 388 -8.94 -31.69 21.68
C ALA A 388 -7.56 -31.11 22.06
N GLU A 389 -6.80 -31.81 22.87
CA GLU A 389 -5.43 -31.40 23.23
C GLU A 389 -4.49 -31.39 22.01
N ILE A 390 -4.45 -32.48 21.23
CA ILE A 390 -3.60 -32.60 20.05
C ILE A 390 -4.01 -31.54 18.99
N ILE A 391 -5.31 -31.41 18.72
CA ILE A 391 -5.83 -30.41 17.78
C ILE A 391 -5.55 -29.00 18.31
N GLY A 392 -5.60 -28.80 19.62
CA GLY A 392 -5.28 -27.52 20.28
C GLY A 392 -3.86 -27.04 19.95
N TRP A 393 -2.87 -27.90 20.03
CA TRP A 393 -1.48 -27.58 19.66
C TRP A 393 -1.36 -27.20 18.17
N ILE A 394 -2.02 -27.94 17.28
CA ILE A 394 -2.05 -27.63 15.84
C ILE A 394 -2.73 -26.27 15.60
N THR A 395 -3.84 -26.04 16.29
CA THR A 395 -4.59 -24.77 16.18
C THR A 395 -3.76 -23.59 16.69
N ALA A 396 -3.04 -23.77 17.79
CA ALA A 396 -2.16 -22.73 18.35
C ALA A 396 -1.00 -22.39 17.38
N ALA A 397 -0.37 -23.40 16.78
CA ALA A 397 0.65 -23.16 15.75
C ALA A 397 0.08 -22.41 14.54
N LEU A 398 -1.09 -22.79 14.05
CA LEU A 398 -1.76 -22.11 12.95
C LEU A 398 -2.22 -20.70 13.33
N ALA A 399 -2.63 -20.47 14.58
CA ALA A 399 -2.95 -19.12 15.08
C ALA A 399 -1.73 -18.20 15.07
N ILE A 400 -0.55 -18.69 15.47
CA ILE A 400 0.71 -17.94 15.41
C ILE A 400 1.05 -17.61 13.96
N ILE A 401 0.99 -18.58 13.04
CA ILE A 401 1.23 -18.36 11.61
C ILE A 401 0.25 -17.32 11.08
N THR A 402 -1.03 -17.44 11.43
CA THR A 402 -2.07 -16.50 11.05
C THR A 402 -1.79 -15.10 11.60
N ALA A 403 -1.28 -14.96 12.81
CA ALA A 403 -0.91 -13.67 13.39
C ALA A 403 0.20 -12.99 12.59
N VAL A 404 1.24 -13.71 12.16
CA VAL A 404 2.47 -13.11 11.65
C VAL A 404 2.60 -13.07 10.12
N TYR A 405 1.84 -13.85 9.34
CA TYR A 405 2.04 -13.94 7.89
C TYR A 405 1.95 -12.59 7.16
N THR A 406 1.16 -11.66 7.67
CA THR A 406 1.00 -10.32 7.06
C THR A 406 2.28 -9.50 7.17
N ALA A 407 3.12 -9.71 8.19
CA ALA A 407 4.43 -9.09 8.27
C ALA A 407 5.30 -9.49 7.07
N PHE A 408 5.28 -10.76 6.68
CA PHE A 408 5.99 -11.24 5.50
C PHE A 408 5.37 -10.76 4.20
N LEU A 409 4.04 -10.62 4.14
CA LEU A 409 3.34 -9.99 3.00
C LEU A 409 3.78 -8.53 2.83
N PHE A 410 3.85 -7.78 3.91
CA PHE A 410 4.36 -6.40 3.90
C PHE A 410 5.83 -6.34 3.51
N ALA A 411 6.65 -7.29 3.95
CA ALA A 411 8.04 -7.40 3.53
C ALA A 411 8.20 -7.66 2.02
N GLN A 412 7.27 -8.37 1.37
CA GLN A 412 7.24 -8.51 -0.10
C GLN A 412 6.84 -7.22 -0.82
N ALA A 413 6.24 -6.26 -0.14
CA ALA A 413 5.90 -4.95 -0.68
C ALA A 413 7.13 -4.04 -0.74
N LYS A 414 8.15 -4.40 -1.53
CA LYS A 414 9.46 -3.74 -1.63
C LYS A 414 9.40 -2.24 -1.98
N GLY A 415 8.27 -1.76 -2.51
CA GLY A 415 8.05 -0.34 -2.76
C GLY A 415 7.87 0.48 -1.47
N ARG A 416 7.56 -0.14 -0.33
CA ARG A 416 7.27 0.53 0.94
C ARG A 416 8.34 0.20 1.99
N ASP A 417 9.32 1.08 2.16
CA ASP A 417 10.49 0.87 3.01
C ASP A 417 10.16 0.69 4.49
N PHE A 418 9.16 1.41 4.99
CA PHE A 418 8.73 1.31 6.37
C PHE A 418 8.27 -0.12 6.73
N TRP A 419 7.69 -0.85 5.78
CA TRP A 419 7.25 -2.23 5.99
C TRP A 419 8.38 -3.27 5.90
N GLN A 420 9.59 -2.86 5.57
CA GLN A 420 10.77 -3.75 5.50
C GLN A 420 11.44 -3.97 6.86
N SER A 421 10.83 -3.45 7.96
CA SER A 421 11.38 -3.61 9.30
C SER A 421 11.32 -5.08 9.77
N PRO A 422 12.41 -5.67 10.27
CA PRO A 422 12.41 -7.02 10.82
C PRO A 422 11.59 -7.14 12.11
N THR A 423 11.35 -6.03 12.82
CA THR A 423 10.55 -5.99 14.05
C THR A 423 9.06 -6.21 13.78
N LEU A 424 8.61 -6.06 12.52
CA LEU A 424 7.19 -6.15 12.16
C LEU A 424 6.57 -7.53 12.49
N VAL A 425 7.36 -8.62 12.44
CA VAL A 425 6.91 -9.96 12.83
C VAL A 425 6.60 -10.00 14.33
N LEU A 426 7.49 -9.44 15.16
CA LEU A 426 7.29 -9.34 16.61
C LEU A 426 6.13 -8.41 16.95
N HIS A 427 6.02 -7.28 16.27
CA HIS A 427 4.92 -6.33 16.39
C HIS A 427 3.56 -7.04 16.19
N MET A 428 3.38 -7.78 15.09
CA MET A 428 2.13 -8.48 14.81
C MET A 428 1.83 -9.63 15.79
N LEU A 429 2.86 -10.31 16.27
CA LEU A 429 2.68 -11.36 17.29
C LEU A 429 2.23 -10.76 18.62
N LEU A 430 2.85 -9.66 19.06
CA LEU A 430 2.47 -8.95 20.28
C LEU A 430 1.06 -8.38 20.18
N HIS A 431 0.66 -7.88 19.02
CA HIS A 431 -0.70 -7.41 18.77
C HIS A 431 -1.73 -8.54 18.91
N ALA A 432 -1.41 -9.77 18.50
CA ALA A 432 -2.28 -10.92 18.74
C ALA A 432 -2.38 -11.25 20.24
N VAL A 433 -1.28 -11.25 20.98
CA VAL A 433 -1.28 -11.49 22.44
C VAL A 433 -2.08 -10.40 23.17
N LEU A 434 -1.85 -9.13 22.81
CA LEU A 434 -2.58 -7.99 23.37
C LEU A 434 -4.08 -8.07 23.07
N ALA A 435 -4.45 -8.36 21.83
CA ALA A 435 -5.85 -8.52 21.44
C ALA A 435 -6.53 -9.65 22.21
N GLY A 436 -5.84 -10.78 22.38
CA GLY A 436 -6.31 -11.88 23.21
C GLY A 436 -6.55 -11.46 24.66
N ALA A 437 -5.56 -10.84 25.31
CA ALA A 437 -5.67 -10.37 26.68
C ALA A 437 -6.80 -9.33 26.84
N ALA A 438 -6.95 -8.43 25.87
CA ALA A 438 -8.00 -7.42 25.85
C ALA A 438 -9.40 -8.03 25.69
N VAL A 439 -9.57 -9.02 24.80
CA VAL A 439 -10.84 -9.75 24.65
C VAL A 439 -11.22 -10.47 25.96
N PHE A 440 -10.27 -11.17 26.59
CA PHE A 440 -10.55 -11.87 27.83
C PHE A 440 -10.76 -10.92 29.01
N ALA A 441 -10.16 -9.75 29.03
CA ALA A 441 -10.51 -8.70 29.97
C ALA A 441 -11.99 -8.29 29.88
N LEU A 442 -12.56 -8.28 28.67
CA LEU A 442 -14.00 -8.04 28.46
C LEU A 442 -14.86 -9.26 28.83
N VAL A 443 -14.41 -10.47 28.48
CA VAL A 443 -15.13 -11.72 28.79
C VAL A 443 -15.27 -11.93 30.28
N LEU A 444 -14.25 -11.59 31.08
CA LEU A 444 -14.27 -11.69 32.54
C LEU A 444 -15.35 -10.84 33.20
N LEU A 445 -15.83 -9.78 32.53
CA LEU A 445 -16.94 -8.95 33.03
C LEU A 445 -18.27 -9.73 33.12
N PHE A 446 -18.47 -10.72 32.24
CA PHE A 446 -19.70 -11.50 32.14
C PHE A 446 -19.59 -12.91 32.79
N GLY A 447 -18.37 -13.41 32.97
CA GLY A 447 -18.09 -14.69 33.59
C GLY A 447 -17.16 -14.48 34.77
N HIS A 448 -17.41 -15.08 35.91
CA HIS A 448 -16.59 -14.96 37.13
C HIS A 448 -15.71 -16.21 37.33
N PRO A 449 -14.66 -16.43 36.51
CA PRO A 449 -13.84 -17.65 36.57
C PRO A 449 -12.86 -17.67 37.75
N GLY A 450 -12.95 -16.70 38.67
CA GLY A 450 -12.12 -16.59 39.87
C GLY A 450 -10.90 -15.68 39.72
N GLU A 451 -10.33 -15.30 40.87
CA GLU A 451 -9.20 -14.33 40.94
C GLU A 451 -7.94 -14.78 40.19
N THR A 452 -7.74 -16.07 40.03
CA THR A 452 -6.58 -16.64 39.34
C THR A 452 -6.56 -16.26 37.83
N TRP A 453 -7.71 -16.34 37.18
CA TRP A 453 -7.84 -15.95 35.78
C TRP A 453 -7.77 -14.45 35.58
N SER A 454 -8.42 -13.66 36.43
CA SER A 454 -8.33 -12.19 36.39
C SER A 454 -6.87 -11.74 36.55
N SER A 455 -6.11 -12.38 37.45
CA SER A 455 -4.68 -12.11 37.66
C SER A 455 -3.84 -12.50 36.44
N PHE A 456 -4.10 -13.64 35.79
CA PHE A 456 -3.40 -14.08 34.59
C PHE A 456 -3.62 -13.10 33.43
N VAL A 457 -4.87 -12.75 33.15
CA VAL A 457 -5.22 -11.81 32.07
C VAL A 457 -4.61 -10.43 32.31
N ARG A 458 -4.72 -9.92 33.56
CA ARG A 458 -4.13 -8.64 33.96
C ARG A 458 -2.61 -8.62 33.74
N ASN A 459 -1.90 -9.62 34.24
CA ASN A 459 -0.45 -9.70 34.15
C ASN A 459 0.00 -9.83 32.68
N THR A 460 -0.69 -10.66 31.89
CA THR A 460 -0.44 -10.81 30.47
C THR A 460 -0.65 -9.49 29.73
N LEU A 461 -1.74 -8.77 30.04
CA LEU A 461 -2.05 -7.47 29.45
C LEU A 461 -0.94 -6.46 29.74
N ILE A 462 -0.54 -6.31 31.01
CA ILE A 462 0.52 -5.36 31.42
C ILE A 462 1.85 -5.70 30.73
N VAL A 463 2.29 -6.97 30.80
CA VAL A 463 3.55 -7.40 30.19
C VAL A 463 3.53 -7.18 28.68
N ALA A 464 2.44 -7.56 28.02
CA ALA A 464 2.31 -7.40 26.57
C ALA A 464 2.27 -5.93 26.16
N ILE A 465 1.62 -5.02 26.92
CA ILE A 465 1.66 -3.57 26.67
C ILE A 465 3.09 -3.03 26.79
N VAL A 466 3.82 -3.42 27.84
CA VAL A 466 5.21 -2.95 28.01
C VAL A 466 6.09 -3.40 26.84
N LEU A 467 5.97 -4.67 26.43
CA LEU A 467 6.71 -5.18 25.28
C LEU A 467 6.29 -4.47 23.97
N ASN A 468 4.99 -4.20 23.79
CA ASN A 468 4.49 -3.46 22.65
C ASN A 468 5.05 -2.03 22.58
N LEU A 469 5.08 -1.32 23.69
CA LEU A 469 5.69 0.01 23.77
C LEU A 469 7.19 -0.01 23.41
N LEU A 470 7.92 -1.05 23.85
CA LEU A 470 9.32 -1.23 23.49
C LEU A 470 9.51 -1.48 21.99
N VAL A 471 8.64 -2.29 21.38
CA VAL A 471 8.69 -2.53 19.93
C VAL A 471 8.35 -1.25 19.16
N ILE A 472 7.27 -0.55 19.51
CA ILE A 472 6.91 0.75 18.90
C ILE A 472 8.06 1.75 19.05
N ALA A 473 8.65 1.84 20.25
CA ALA A 473 9.80 2.72 20.48
C ALA A 473 10.99 2.33 19.59
N SER A 474 11.28 1.03 19.44
CA SER A 474 12.35 0.58 18.55
C SER A 474 12.07 0.93 17.09
N GLU A 475 10.84 0.79 16.62
CA GLU A 475 10.44 1.15 15.25
C GLU A 475 10.47 2.66 14.99
N MET A 476 10.17 3.50 15.99
CA MET A 476 10.14 4.95 15.81
C MET A 476 11.49 5.64 16.06
N LEU A 477 12.32 5.10 16.97
CA LEU A 477 13.57 5.74 17.40
C LEU A 477 14.81 5.22 16.67
N THR A 478 14.75 4.04 16.05
CA THR A 478 15.88 3.50 15.29
C THR A 478 16.11 4.33 14.03
N PRO A 479 17.37 4.67 13.70
CA PRO A 479 17.68 5.37 12.46
C PRO A 479 17.27 4.54 11.24
N HIS A 480 16.37 5.09 10.44
CA HIS A 480 15.92 4.42 9.20
C HIS A 480 16.92 4.68 8.07
N PRO A 481 17.33 3.63 7.32
CA PRO A 481 18.36 3.75 6.29
C PRO A 481 17.88 4.59 5.10
N THR A 482 16.59 4.55 4.76
CA THR A 482 16.04 5.23 3.58
C THR A 482 15.30 6.53 3.93
N ALA A 483 15.29 7.48 2.98
CA ALA A 483 14.56 8.73 3.12
C ALA A 483 13.03 8.48 3.23
N ASP A 484 12.50 7.51 2.48
CA ASP A 484 11.09 7.20 2.45
C ASP A 484 10.60 6.64 3.80
N ALA A 485 11.38 5.75 4.45
CA ALA A 485 11.05 5.28 5.79
C ALA A 485 11.08 6.40 6.82
N ARG A 486 12.07 7.33 6.75
CA ARG A 486 12.13 8.49 7.64
C ARG A 486 10.94 9.43 7.46
N LYS A 487 10.50 9.69 6.21
CA LYS A 487 9.30 10.48 5.92
C LYS A 487 8.04 9.83 6.49
N ALA A 488 7.91 8.49 6.39
CA ALA A 488 6.80 7.74 6.97
C ALA A 488 6.75 7.91 8.49
N VAL A 489 7.87 7.76 9.20
CA VAL A 489 7.96 8.00 10.65
C VAL A 489 7.62 9.43 11.01
N GLN A 490 8.10 10.42 10.25
CA GLN A 490 7.74 11.82 10.46
C GLN A 490 6.23 12.07 10.29
N ALA A 491 5.60 11.45 9.29
CA ALA A 491 4.16 11.53 9.08
C ALA A 491 3.38 10.94 10.27
N ILE A 492 3.87 9.85 10.87
CA ILE A 492 3.29 9.19 12.04
C ILE A 492 3.45 10.06 13.29
N VAL A 493 4.68 10.48 13.61
CA VAL A 493 5.00 11.09 14.91
C VAL A 493 4.64 12.58 14.95
N ARG A 494 4.84 13.31 13.84
CA ARG A 494 4.70 14.78 13.78
C ARG A 494 3.71 15.26 12.72
N GLY A 495 3.36 14.43 11.74
CA GLY A 495 2.52 14.78 10.61
C GLY A 495 1.03 14.51 10.85
N GLY A 496 0.30 14.20 9.78
CA GLY A 496 -1.15 14.02 9.77
C GLY A 496 -1.67 12.90 10.68
N TYR A 497 -0.83 11.91 10.99
CA TYR A 497 -1.21 10.76 11.82
C TYR A 497 -0.91 10.94 13.30
N ARG A 498 -0.32 12.07 13.74
CA ARG A 498 0.09 12.30 15.13
C ARG A 498 -1.01 12.09 16.17
N GLY A 499 -2.25 12.47 15.83
CA GLY A 499 -3.41 12.31 16.73
C GLY A 499 -3.78 10.85 16.92
N TYR A 500 -3.86 10.09 15.82
CA TYR A 500 -4.10 8.64 15.87
C TYR A 500 -2.99 7.93 16.64
N PHE A 501 -1.74 8.28 16.38
CA PHE A 501 -0.59 7.64 17.01
C PHE A 501 -0.50 7.97 18.51
N TRP A 502 -0.42 9.25 18.90
CA TRP A 502 -0.19 9.63 20.29
C TRP A 502 -1.42 9.48 21.18
N VAL A 503 -2.61 9.87 20.71
CA VAL A 503 -3.82 9.85 21.53
C VAL A 503 -4.44 8.46 21.53
N LEU A 504 -4.78 7.90 20.35
CA LEU A 504 -5.46 6.61 20.29
C LEU A 504 -4.49 5.44 20.50
N GLY A 505 -3.35 5.42 19.80
CA GLY A 505 -2.38 4.34 19.87
C GLY A 505 -1.67 4.32 21.22
N ILE A 506 -0.98 5.39 21.60
CA ILE A 506 -0.14 5.39 22.82
C ILE A 506 -0.95 5.65 24.09
N ALA A 507 -1.70 6.75 24.16
CA ALA A 507 -2.37 7.10 25.42
C ALA A 507 -3.53 6.13 25.72
N ILE A 508 -4.52 6.01 24.82
CA ILE A 508 -5.73 5.18 25.04
C ILE A 508 -5.41 3.69 24.88
N GLY A 509 -4.54 3.31 23.93
CA GLY A 509 -4.23 1.91 23.67
C GLY A 509 -3.20 1.28 24.59
N ASN A 510 -2.36 2.07 25.24
CA ASN A 510 -1.26 1.54 26.04
C ASN A 510 -1.20 2.16 27.46
N LEU A 511 -1.05 3.49 27.61
CA LEU A 511 -0.80 4.09 28.93
C LEU A 511 -2.00 4.03 29.85
N VAL A 512 -3.19 4.39 29.38
CA VAL A 512 -4.42 4.31 30.19
C VAL A 512 -4.73 2.86 30.61
N PRO A 513 -4.65 1.85 29.72
CA PRO A 513 -4.85 0.44 30.09
C PRO A 513 -3.90 -0.06 31.17
N ILE A 514 -2.62 0.33 31.17
CA ILE A 514 -1.69 -0.04 32.25
C ILE A 514 -2.20 0.47 33.60
N VAL A 515 -2.61 1.74 33.66
CA VAL A 515 -3.09 2.35 34.91
C VAL A 515 -4.38 1.67 35.38
N LEU A 516 -5.34 1.42 34.47
CA LEU A 516 -6.60 0.74 34.80
C LEU A 516 -6.37 -0.70 35.27
N ALA A 517 -5.49 -1.44 34.60
CA ALA A 517 -5.12 -2.79 34.99
C ALA A 517 -4.41 -2.83 36.35
N TRP A 518 -3.65 -1.78 36.70
CA TRP A 518 -3.03 -1.68 38.04
C TRP A 518 -4.02 -1.34 39.14
N ILE A 519 -4.98 -0.43 38.90
CA ILE A 519 -6.04 -0.12 39.86
C ILE A 519 -6.78 -1.40 40.25
N GLY A 520 -6.97 -2.32 39.31
CA GLY A 520 -7.58 -3.64 39.52
C GLY A 520 -9.10 -3.60 39.52
N GLY A 521 -9.68 -4.80 39.66
CA GLY A 521 -11.12 -5.03 39.54
C GLY A 521 -11.55 -5.30 38.09
N ASP A 522 -12.57 -6.16 37.92
CA ASP A 522 -12.99 -6.68 36.63
C ASP A 522 -13.49 -5.57 35.69
N ALA A 523 -14.19 -4.56 36.23
CA ALA A 523 -14.67 -3.42 35.44
C ALA A 523 -13.51 -2.56 34.90
N MET A 524 -12.47 -2.30 35.70
CA MET A 524 -11.30 -1.54 35.28
C MET A 524 -10.47 -2.34 34.29
N LEU A 525 -10.35 -3.64 34.47
CA LEU A 525 -9.68 -4.54 33.54
C LEU A 525 -10.41 -4.61 32.19
N ALA A 526 -11.75 -4.66 32.21
CA ALA A 526 -12.56 -4.61 31.00
C ALA A 526 -12.42 -3.26 30.25
N ALA A 527 -12.42 -2.14 30.98
CA ALA A 527 -12.16 -0.83 30.40
C ALA A 527 -10.74 -0.74 29.80
N ALA A 528 -9.74 -1.34 30.46
CA ALA A 528 -8.38 -1.47 29.91
C ALA A 528 -8.39 -2.27 28.59
N GLY A 529 -9.07 -3.41 28.55
CA GLY A 529 -9.24 -4.23 27.36
C GLY A 529 -9.87 -3.47 26.19
N ALA A 530 -10.96 -2.73 26.46
CA ALA A 530 -11.59 -1.89 25.43
C ALA A 530 -10.62 -0.81 24.90
N GLY A 531 -9.87 -0.14 25.78
CA GLY A 531 -8.86 0.84 25.39
C GLY A 531 -7.78 0.23 24.50
N VAL A 532 -7.28 -0.96 24.86
CA VAL A 532 -6.28 -1.70 24.07
C VAL A 532 -6.82 -2.01 22.68
N LEU A 533 -8.04 -2.53 22.53
CA LEU A 533 -8.61 -2.87 21.22
C LEU A 533 -8.74 -1.63 20.32
N ILE A 534 -9.16 -0.48 20.86
CA ILE A 534 -9.23 0.79 20.15
C ILE A 534 -7.82 1.23 19.71
N GLY A 535 -6.85 1.17 20.62
CA GLY A 535 -5.47 1.55 20.34
C GLY A 535 -4.79 0.67 19.31
N LEU A 536 -5.02 -0.64 19.35
CA LEU A 536 -4.52 -1.60 18.36
C LEU A 536 -5.04 -1.25 16.97
N TYR A 537 -6.36 -1.01 16.82
CA TYR A 537 -6.92 -0.61 15.54
C TYR A 537 -6.30 0.69 15.02
N ALA A 538 -6.14 1.70 15.89
CA ALA A 538 -5.52 2.97 15.52
C ALA A 538 -4.06 2.79 15.09
N THR A 539 -3.31 1.92 15.76
CA THR A 539 -1.92 1.59 15.40
C THR A 539 -1.87 0.91 14.04
N GLU A 540 -2.66 -0.14 13.81
CA GLU A 540 -2.71 -0.83 12.50
C GLU A 540 -3.12 0.12 11.37
N TYR A 541 -4.08 1.01 11.62
CA TYR A 541 -4.50 2.03 10.66
C TYR A 541 -3.33 2.93 10.24
N VAL A 542 -2.54 3.40 11.21
CA VAL A 542 -1.39 4.27 10.94
C VAL A 542 -0.27 3.51 10.22
N TRP A 543 0.05 2.27 10.65
CA TRP A 543 1.09 1.42 10.03
C TRP A 543 0.78 1.06 8.59
N VAL A 544 -0.50 0.84 8.27
CA VAL A 544 -0.94 0.54 6.91
C VAL A 544 -0.93 1.78 6.03
N ARG A 545 -1.43 2.92 6.51
CA ARG A 545 -1.65 4.11 5.67
C ARG A 545 -0.46 5.02 5.51
N ALA A 546 0.24 5.36 6.59
CA ALA A 546 1.29 6.37 6.55
C ALA A 546 2.41 6.08 5.53
N PRO A 547 2.89 4.83 5.34
CA PRO A 547 3.87 4.54 4.31
C PRO A 547 3.37 4.74 2.88
N GLN A 548 2.05 4.68 2.66
CA GLN A 548 1.45 4.84 1.33
C GLN A 548 1.29 6.30 0.90
N ASP A 549 1.29 7.23 1.85
CA ASP A 549 1.29 8.67 1.55
C ASP A 549 2.65 9.15 0.99
N ILE A 550 3.67 8.32 1.06
CA ILE A 550 4.98 8.64 0.49
C ILE A 550 4.98 8.25 -0.99
N PRO A 551 5.19 9.20 -1.92
CA PRO A 551 5.20 8.92 -3.35
C PRO A 551 6.31 7.95 -3.72
N LEU A 552 6.01 6.95 -4.57
CA LEU A 552 7.01 6.00 -5.07
C LEU A 552 7.80 6.55 -6.26
N SER A 553 7.27 7.57 -6.92
CA SER A 553 7.92 8.18 -8.07
C SER A 553 7.74 9.68 -8.10
#